data_770b914776a731a5f374ef2bb8ec820e
#
_entry.id   770b914776a731a5f374ef2bb8ec820e
#
_cell.length_a   1.000
_cell.length_b   1.000
_cell.length_c   1.000
_cell.angle_alpha   90.00
_cell.angle_beta   90.00
_cell.angle_gamma   90.00
#
_symmetry.space_group_name_H-M   'P 1'
#
loop_
_entity.id
_entity.type
_entity.pdbx_description
1 polymer ?
#
loop_
_entity_poly.entity_id
_entity_poly.type
_entity_poly.pdbx_seq_one_letter_code
_entity_poly.pdbx_strand_id
1 'polypeptide(L)'
;MPRGLRLILRGVLGAVALVVVLDGLAWWLVTGQLEGAEARIVAESAKSGWAIQTGASHRAGWPLAARLVLDEVTAAGAAREVPGGIAWRARRLEVGLDVRHPTKLVVRADGEQALRLGGLPELAYTTDVLLLDVALALGQPPQAAALHVAGLRGTGAAAKGLAIETLDAHVTWPPPVLDGASAAGGIAARIEARAITLPASGHWPFGGRIDRLQTDAEAERAGAAAALPGSAVLLLRHVALSAGALDLTGHFTLGFDAARQPDGVGEIRVVDPARAVAELVQNGTLDRRAGFAVDAMLLLLARTPAGGGKPVLEAPFSLRDRVISVGQVPLLRLPAANPR
;
A
#
# COMPACT_ATOMS: atom_id res chain seq x y z
N MET A 1 -21.98 21.01 56.70
CA MET A 1 -21.02 20.02 56.15
C MET A 1 -19.94 19.72 57.17
N PRO A 2 -19.74 18.49 57.56
CA PRO A 2 -18.73 18.13 58.58
C PRO A 2 -17.30 18.51 58.10
N ARG A 3 -16.47 18.99 59.03
CA ARG A 3 -15.10 19.45 58.70
C ARG A 3 -14.26 18.39 57.96
N GLY A 4 -14.47 17.09 58.22
CA GLY A 4 -13.78 15.99 57.51
C GLY A 4 -14.09 15.89 56.02
N LEU A 5 -15.33 16.15 55.61
CA LEU A 5 -15.74 16.10 54.20
C LEU A 5 -15.06 17.23 53.38
N ARG A 6 -14.86 18.39 53.96
CA ARG A 6 -14.14 19.50 53.29
C ARG A 6 -12.65 19.23 53.12
N LEU A 7 -12.02 18.51 54.08
CA LEU A 7 -10.61 18.11 53.94
C LEU A 7 -10.42 17.04 52.87
N ILE A 8 -11.30 16.05 52.81
CA ILE A 8 -11.29 15.03 51.76
C ILE A 8 -11.53 15.66 50.40
N LEU A 9 -12.51 16.56 50.27
CA LEU A 9 -12.82 17.25 49.00
C LEU A 9 -11.64 18.12 48.52
N ARG A 10 -10.95 18.80 49.42
CA ARG A 10 -9.74 19.58 49.11
C ARG A 10 -8.57 18.67 48.66
N GLY A 11 -8.40 17.53 49.34
CA GLY A 11 -7.39 16.54 48.94
C GLY A 11 -7.65 15.95 47.56
N VAL A 12 -8.90 15.58 47.25
CA VAL A 12 -9.31 15.08 45.93
C VAL A 12 -9.13 16.16 44.85
N LEU A 13 -9.57 17.40 45.10
CA LEU A 13 -9.36 18.51 44.19
C LEU A 13 -7.87 18.79 43.93
N GLY A 14 -7.03 18.73 44.99
CA GLY A 14 -5.59 18.89 44.86
C GLY A 14 -4.95 17.77 44.02
N ALA A 15 -5.36 16.53 44.24
CA ALA A 15 -4.88 15.38 43.46
C ALA A 15 -5.31 15.48 42.00
N VAL A 16 -6.57 15.85 41.70
CA VAL A 16 -7.05 16.06 40.34
C VAL A 16 -6.29 17.19 39.67
N ALA A 17 -6.10 18.32 40.35
CA ALA A 17 -5.33 19.44 39.80
C ALA A 17 -3.88 19.05 39.51
N LEU A 18 -3.25 18.26 40.37
CA LEU A 18 -1.89 17.76 40.11
C LEU A 18 -1.84 16.83 38.90
N VAL A 19 -2.81 15.92 38.76
CA VAL A 19 -2.89 15.02 37.60
C VAL A 19 -3.08 15.83 36.29
N VAL A 20 -3.95 16.83 36.28
CA VAL A 20 -4.18 17.72 35.12
C VAL A 20 -2.91 18.50 34.76
N VAL A 21 -2.17 18.99 35.75
CA VAL A 21 -0.91 19.73 35.50
C VAL A 21 0.16 18.78 34.94
N LEU A 22 0.30 17.58 35.51
CA LEU A 22 1.27 16.59 35.03
C LEU A 22 0.93 16.12 33.63
N ASP A 23 -0.35 15.86 33.33
CA ASP A 23 -0.82 15.49 32.01
C ASP A 23 -0.59 16.62 30.99
N GLY A 24 -0.91 17.87 31.35
CA GLY A 24 -0.63 19.05 30.51
C GLY A 24 0.86 19.24 30.22
N LEU A 25 1.72 18.99 31.22
CA LEU A 25 3.16 19.07 31.02
C LEU A 25 3.68 17.94 30.12
N ALA A 26 3.22 16.72 30.32
CA ALA A 26 3.55 15.57 29.48
C ALA A 26 3.09 15.81 28.05
N TRP A 27 1.87 16.29 27.86
CA TRP A 27 1.33 16.65 26.54
C TRP A 27 2.18 17.72 25.84
N TRP A 28 2.57 18.77 26.57
CA TRP A 28 3.40 19.85 26.04
C TRP A 28 4.79 19.35 25.61
N LEU A 29 5.40 18.47 26.41
CA LEU A 29 6.69 17.86 26.09
C LEU A 29 6.60 16.95 24.85
N VAL A 30 5.58 16.08 24.78
CA VAL A 30 5.41 15.15 23.67
C VAL A 30 5.10 15.89 22.37
N THR A 31 4.22 16.90 22.41
CA THR A 31 3.93 17.70 21.20
C THR A 31 5.14 18.49 20.72
N GLY A 32 5.98 19.02 21.65
CA GLY A 32 7.25 19.64 21.30
C GLY A 32 8.25 18.67 20.66
N GLN A 33 8.26 17.41 21.09
CA GLN A 33 9.08 16.37 20.44
C GLN A 33 8.55 16.03 19.04
N LEU A 34 7.24 16.02 18.83
CA LEU A 34 6.63 15.78 17.50
C LEU A 34 7.00 16.89 16.52
N GLU A 35 6.95 18.17 16.93
CA GLU A 35 7.42 19.30 16.10
C GLU A 35 8.91 19.18 15.75
N GLY A 36 9.74 18.85 16.76
CA GLY A 36 11.17 18.61 16.50
C GLY A 36 11.44 17.38 15.63
N ALA A 37 10.59 16.37 15.67
CA ALA A 37 10.66 15.21 14.80
C ALA A 37 10.25 15.55 13.37
N GLU A 38 9.18 16.34 13.17
CA GLU A 38 8.78 16.85 11.85
C GLU A 38 9.94 17.56 11.16
N ALA A 39 10.56 18.54 11.82
CA ALA A 39 11.68 19.29 11.24
C ALA A 39 12.86 18.37 10.86
N ARG A 40 13.16 17.36 11.69
CA ARG A 40 14.20 16.37 11.39
C ARG A 40 13.84 15.47 10.22
N ILE A 41 12.58 15.00 10.14
CA ILE A 41 12.09 14.16 9.02
C ILE A 41 12.17 14.97 7.72
N VAL A 42 11.73 16.22 7.70
CA VAL A 42 11.84 17.10 6.52
C VAL A 42 13.29 17.24 6.08
N ALA A 43 14.21 17.52 7.01
CA ALA A 43 15.62 17.68 6.70
C ALA A 43 16.30 16.39 6.22
N GLU A 44 15.97 15.25 6.82
CA GLU A 44 16.56 13.94 6.43
C GLU A 44 15.97 13.43 5.11
N SER A 45 14.69 13.65 4.88
CA SER A 45 14.01 13.32 3.63
C SER A 45 14.63 14.06 2.45
N ALA A 46 15.01 15.33 2.64
CA ALA A 46 15.69 16.11 1.59
C ALA A 46 17.03 15.47 1.16
N LYS A 47 17.79 14.89 2.09
CA LYS A 47 19.05 14.16 1.78
C LYS A 47 18.78 12.88 0.97
N SER A 48 17.60 12.28 1.15
CA SER A 48 17.17 11.09 0.42
C SER A 48 16.46 11.41 -0.90
N GLY A 49 16.42 12.68 -1.32
CA GLY A 49 15.77 13.12 -2.55
C GLY A 49 14.25 13.26 -2.45
N TRP A 50 13.71 13.32 -1.22
CA TRP A 50 12.30 13.63 -0.97
C TRP A 50 12.14 15.09 -0.55
N ALA A 51 11.20 15.79 -1.17
CA ALA A 51 10.76 17.11 -0.79
C ALA A 51 9.45 16.99 -0.01
N ILE A 52 9.50 17.24 1.29
CA ILE A 52 8.31 17.30 2.14
C ILE A 52 8.09 18.78 2.48
N GLN A 53 6.87 19.25 2.28
CA GLN A 53 6.45 20.61 2.63
C GLN A 53 5.18 20.51 3.45
N THR A 54 5.10 21.31 4.49
CA THR A 54 3.95 21.42 5.36
C THR A 54 3.54 22.91 5.41
N GLY A 55 2.25 23.16 5.47
CA GLY A 55 1.72 24.49 5.71
C GLY A 55 1.75 24.84 7.20
N ALA A 56 0.65 25.36 7.72
CA ALA A 56 0.53 25.66 9.15
C ALA A 56 0.49 24.39 9.99
N SER A 57 1.16 24.42 11.15
CA SER A 57 1.09 23.35 12.14
C SER A 57 0.50 23.86 13.44
N HIS A 58 -0.29 23.02 14.11
CA HIS A 58 -0.84 23.34 15.43
C HIS A 58 -1.00 22.09 16.29
N ARG A 59 -0.90 22.28 17.60
CA ARG A 59 -1.00 21.23 18.60
C ARG A 59 -2.46 20.93 18.91
N ALA A 60 -2.81 19.66 19.08
CA ALA A 60 -4.16 19.19 19.39
C ALA A 60 -4.14 17.95 20.30
N GLY A 61 -5.32 17.49 20.70
CA GLY A 61 -5.51 16.16 21.33
C GLY A 61 -5.46 16.14 22.87
N TRP A 62 -5.15 17.28 23.53
CA TRP A 62 -5.21 17.32 25.01
C TRP A 62 -6.64 16.99 25.53
N PRO A 63 -6.80 16.28 26.66
CA PRO A 63 -5.76 15.78 27.58
C PRO A 63 -5.25 14.37 27.25
N LEU A 64 -5.91 13.57 26.43
CA LEU A 64 -5.69 12.11 26.30
C LEU A 64 -4.73 11.69 25.19
N ALA A 65 -4.37 12.60 24.30
CA ALA A 65 -3.47 12.33 23.20
C ALA A 65 -2.61 13.57 22.88
N ALA A 66 -1.39 13.34 22.44
CA ALA A 66 -0.54 14.38 21.88
C ALA A 66 -0.62 14.30 20.35
N ARG A 67 -1.13 15.32 19.70
CA ARG A 67 -1.30 15.39 18.25
C ARG A 67 -0.70 16.66 17.69
N LEU A 68 -0.07 16.53 16.53
CA LEU A 68 0.35 17.61 15.68
C LEU A 68 -0.51 17.56 14.41
N VAL A 69 -1.23 18.64 14.14
CA VAL A 69 -2.03 18.78 12.93
C VAL A 69 -1.25 19.63 11.95
N LEU A 70 -1.08 19.11 10.75
CA LEU A 70 -0.35 19.76 9.66
C LEU A 70 -1.36 20.03 8.54
N ASP A 71 -1.45 21.25 8.09
CA ASP A 71 -2.30 21.62 6.96
C ASP A 71 -1.46 21.62 5.65
N GLU A 72 -2.10 21.31 4.54
CA GLU A 72 -1.52 21.35 3.18
C GLU A 72 -0.17 20.63 3.08
N VAL A 73 -0.16 19.33 3.46
CA VAL A 73 1.05 18.51 3.38
C VAL A 73 1.29 18.03 1.96
N THR A 74 2.51 18.20 1.48
CA THR A 74 2.98 17.64 0.20
C THR A 74 4.25 16.85 0.42
N ALA A 75 4.34 15.68 -0.19
CA ALA A 75 5.53 14.85 -0.21
C ALA A 75 5.80 14.43 -1.66
N ALA A 76 6.96 14.79 -2.18
CA ALA A 76 7.37 14.44 -3.52
C ALA A 76 8.80 13.91 -3.52
N GLY A 77 9.06 12.84 -4.25
CA GLY A 77 10.38 12.24 -4.32
C GLY A 77 10.65 11.55 -5.65
N ALA A 78 11.90 11.57 -6.05
CA ALA A 78 12.38 10.77 -7.15
C ALA A 78 12.60 9.33 -6.66
N ALA A 79 11.55 8.51 -6.69
CA ALA A 79 11.72 7.09 -6.49
C ALA A 79 12.48 6.53 -7.70
N ARG A 80 13.67 5.93 -7.47
CA ARG A 80 14.49 5.37 -8.54
C ARG A 80 13.77 4.32 -9.36
N GLU A 81 12.83 3.65 -8.71
CA GLU A 81 12.02 2.56 -9.26
C GLU A 81 10.79 3.06 -10.03
N VAL A 82 10.38 4.33 -9.84
CA VAL A 82 9.23 4.94 -10.52
C VAL A 82 9.70 6.09 -11.39
N PRO A 83 9.84 5.91 -12.72
CA PRO A 83 10.19 6.99 -13.62
C PRO A 83 9.19 8.15 -13.52
N GLY A 84 9.69 9.36 -13.23
CA GLY A 84 8.83 10.52 -12.96
C GLY A 84 8.46 10.72 -11.49
N GLY A 85 8.96 9.85 -10.59
CA GLY A 85 8.82 10.00 -9.14
C GLY A 85 7.43 9.71 -8.60
N ILE A 86 7.27 9.96 -7.30
CA ILE A 86 6.01 9.85 -6.58
C ILE A 86 5.72 11.20 -5.95
N ALA A 87 4.50 11.70 -6.06
CA ALA A 87 4.06 12.87 -5.32
C ALA A 87 2.71 12.58 -4.66
N TRP A 88 2.61 12.91 -3.40
CA TRP A 88 1.39 12.79 -2.61
C TRP A 88 1.10 14.11 -1.93
N ARG A 89 -0.18 14.46 -1.85
CA ARG A 89 -0.61 15.64 -1.09
C ARG A 89 -1.86 15.31 -0.30
N ALA A 90 -1.99 15.93 0.86
CA ALA A 90 -3.16 15.85 1.71
C ALA A 90 -3.51 17.23 2.24
N ARG A 91 -4.79 17.52 2.31
CA ARG A 91 -5.28 18.80 2.86
C ARG A 91 -4.97 18.92 4.34
N ARG A 92 -5.08 17.83 5.09
CA ARG A 92 -4.80 17.79 6.52
C ARG A 92 -4.21 16.44 6.91
N LEU A 93 -3.16 16.49 7.72
CA LEU A 93 -2.50 15.34 8.30
C LEU A 93 -2.43 15.52 9.82
N GLU A 94 -2.93 14.55 10.56
CA GLU A 94 -2.78 14.48 12.01
C GLU A 94 -1.74 13.42 12.35
N VAL A 95 -0.71 13.80 13.09
CA VAL A 95 0.33 12.88 13.59
C VAL A 95 0.24 12.87 15.09
N GLY A 96 0.09 11.73 15.71
CA GLY A 96 -0.13 11.68 17.14
C GLY A 96 0.29 10.40 17.84
N LEU A 97 0.42 10.53 19.14
CA LEU A 97 0.67 9.44 20.06
C LEU A 97 -0.50 9.37 21.06
N ASP A 98 -1.06 8.18 21.26
CA ASP A 98 -2.04 7.93 22.30
C ASP A 98 -1.30 7.61 23.60
N VAL A 99 -1.70 8.26 24.69
CA VAL A 99 -1.14 7.99 26.04
C VAL A 99 -1.27 6.51 26.43
N ARG A 100 -2.32 5.83 25.95
CA ARG A 100 -2.55 4.39 26.19
C ARG A 100 -1.61 3.49 25.40
N HIS A 101 -1.08 3.98 24.29
CA HIS A 101 -0.22 3.24 23.37
C HIS A 101 0.98 4.11 22.93
N PRO A 102 1.88 4.47 23.87
CA PRO A 102 2.96 5.41 23.60
C PRO A 102 4.02 4.89 22.62
N THR A 103 3.97 3.60 22.29
CA THR A 103 4.84 2.96 21.32
C THR A 103 4.21 2.89 19.90
N LYS A 104 3.07 3.56 19.70
CA LYS A 104 2.34 3.55 18.43
C LYS A 104 2.13 4.99 17.94
N LEU A 105 2.82 5.36 16.88
CA LEU A 105 2.56 6.60 16.18
C LEU A 105 1.38 6.38 15.22
N VAL A 106 0.38 7.21 15.33
CA VAL A 106 -0.80 7.18 14.44
C VAL A 106 -0.77 8.40 13.56
N VAL A 107 -0.84 8.17 12.25
CA VAL A 107 -0.97 9.23 11.24
C VAL A 107 -2.33 9.08 10.58
N ARG A 108 -3.11 10.15 10.58
CA ARG A 108 -4.42 10.22 9.94
C ARG A 108 -4.39 11.30 8.87
N ALA A 109 -4.91 11.00 7.69
CA ALA A 109 -5.13 12.01 6.66
C ALA A 109 -6.63 12.23 6.47
N ASP A 110 -7.03 13.49 6.50
CA ASP A 110 -8.41 13.93 6.36
C ASP A 110 -8.59 14.84 5.15
N GLY A 111 -9.78 14.81 4.57
CA GLY A 111 -10.17 15.65 3.45
C GLY A 111 -9.70 15.11 2.10
N GLU A 112 -9.54 16.01 1.15
CA GLU A 112 -9.09 15.67 -0.19
C GLU A 112 -7.60 15.37 -0.22
N GLN A 113 -7.25 14.32 -0.95
CA GLN A 113 -5.89 13.87 -1.15
C GLN A 113 -5.63 13.69 -2.64
N ALA A 114 -4.37 13.71 -3.03
CA ALA A 114 -3.98 13.43 -4.40
C ALA A 114 -2.68 12.63 -4.44
N LEU A 115 -2.63 11.66 -5.35
CA LEU A 115 -1.46 10.83 -5.60
C LEU A 115 -1.09 10.92 -7.08
N ARG A 116 0.18 11.18 -7.35
CA ARG A 116 0.76 11.11 -8.69
C ARG A 116 1.90 10.11 -8.70
N LEU A 117 1.83 9.17 -9.61
CA LEU A 117 2.84 8.13 -9.83
C LEU A 117 3.45 8.30 -11.21
N GLY A 118 4.69 8.74 -11.26
CA GLY A 118 5.42 8.93 -12.52
C GLY A 118 4.72 9.88 -13.47
N GLY A 119 4.61 9.45 -14.73
CA GLY A 119 3.90 10.17 -15.80
C GLY A 119 2.39 9.95 -15.83
N LEU A 120 1.82 9.21 -14.87
CA LEU A 120 0.38 8.98 -14.82
C LEU A 120 -0.38 10.26 -14.41
N PRO A 121 -1.65 10.40 -14.82
CA PRO A 121 -2.50 11.48 -14.35
C PRO A 121 -2.61 11.48 -12.83
N GLU A 122 -2.72 12.66 -12.23
CA GLU A 122 -2.94 12.81 -10.79
C GLU A 122 -4.29 12.20 -10.40
N LEU A 123 -4.28 11.33 -9.40
CA LEU A 123 -5.44 10.68 -8.82
C LEU A 123 -5.87 11.47 -7.60
N ALA A 124 -6.86 12.34 -7.72
CA ALA A 124 -7.49 13.00 -6.59
C ALA A 124 -8.57 12.10 -5.98
N TYR A 125 -8.60 12.01 -4.66
CA TYR A 125 -9.53 11.13 -3.94
C TYR A 125 -9.83 11.65 -2.53
N THR A 126 -10.89 11.12 -1.95
CA THR A 126 -11.24 11.27 -0.53
C THR A 126 -11.35 9.90 0.11
N THR A 127 -11.21 9.84 1.42
CA THR A 127 -11.37 8.61 2.22
C THR A 127 -12.27 8.88 3.42
N ASP A 128 -13.06 7.91 3.83
CA ASP A 128 -13.79 7.98 5.10
C ASP A 128 -12.82 7.79 6.28
N VAL A 129 -11.83 6.91 6.09
CA VAL A 129 -10.75 6.66 7.04
C VAL A 129 -9.45 6.46 6.26
N LEU A 130 -8.38 7.13 6.67
CA LEU A 130 -7.01 6.80 6.31
C LEU A 130 -6.16 6.87 7.57
N LEU A 131 -5.69 5.72 8.01
CA LEU A 131 -4.86 5.56 9.20
C LEU A 131 -3.57 4.85 8.83
N LEU A 132 -2.45 5.43 9.21
CA LEU A 132 -1.15 4.78 9.18
C LEU A 132 -0.64 4.63 10.62
N ASP A 133 -0.48 3.40 11.03
CA ASP A 133 0.08 3.02 12.32
C ASP A 133 1.55 2.66 12.17
N VAL A 134 2.43 3.30 12.90
CA VAL A 134 3.86 3.03 12.90
C VAL A 134 4.29 2.54 14.28
N ALA A 135 4.82 1.33 14.33
CA ALA A 135 5.36 0.77 15.57
C ALA A 135 6.69 1.45 15.92
N LEU A 136 6.74 2.06 17.11
CA LEU A 136 7.93 2.72 17.64
C LEU A 136 8.61 1.81 18.67
N ALA A 137 9.93 1.72 18.60
CA ALA A 137 10.75 1.10 19.61
C ALA A 137 11.75 2.13 20.14
N LEU A 138 11.94 2.17 21.46
CA LEU A 138 12.88 3.12 22.08
C LEU A 138 14.30 2.89 21.56
N GLY A 139 14.90 3.95 21.02
CA GLY A 139 16.27 3.92 20.52
C GLY A 139 16.46 3.17 19.20
N GLN A 140 15.40 2.69 18.57
CA GLN A 140 15.46 2.00 17.28
C GLN A 140 14.58 2.71 16.24
N PRO A 141 14.97 2.69 14.96
CA PRO A 141 14.07 3.15 13.89
C PRO A 141 12.83 2.25 13.81
N PRO A 142 11.71 2.76 13.32
CA PRO A 142 10.52 1.95 13.09
C PRO A 142 10.83 0.77 12.16
N GLN A 143 10.24 -0.39 12.45
CA GLN A 143 10.46 -1.62 11.67
C GLN A 143 9.19 -2.16 11.02
N ALA A 144 8.05 -1.57 11.33
CA ALA A 144 6.77 -1.95 10.75
C ALA A 144 5.84 -0.75 10.66
N ALA A 145 5.00 -0.77 9.65
CA ALA A 145 3.87 0.15 9.49
C ALA A 145 2.66 -0.62 8.96
N ALA A 146 1.47 -0.21 9.41
CA ALA A 146 0.19 -0.72 8.94
C ALA A 146 -0.66 0.44 8.45
N LEU A 147 -1.11 0.38 7.20
CA LEU A 147 -2.02 1.34 6.59
C LEU A 147 -3.41 0.71 6.52
N HIS A 148 -4.40 1.44 6.99
CA HIS A 148 -5.81 1.10 6.83
C HIS A 148 -6.53 2.24 6.12
N VAL A 149 -7.19 1.92 5.00
CA VAL A 149 -8.00 2.87 4.24
C VAL A 149 -9.41 2.30 4.11
N ALA A 150 -10.42 3.10 4.42
CA ALA A 150 -11.81 2.74 4.19
C ALA A 150 -12.53 3.84 3.40
N GLY A 151 -13.43 3.41 2.52
CA GLY A 151 -14.30 4.29 1.76
C GLY A 151 -13.57 5.26 0.84
N LEU A 152 -12.50 4.81 0.17
CA LEU A 152 -11.80 5.63 -0.82
C LEU A 152 -12.70 5.88 -2.03
N ARG A 153 -12.81 7.14 -2.45
CA ARG A 153 -13.57 7.58 -3.62
C ARG A 153 -12.76 8.57 -4.45
N GLY A 154 -12.60 8.27 -5.71
CA GLY A 154 -11.96 9.16 -6.67
C GLY A 154 -12.80 10.40 -6.94
N THR A 155 -12.22 11.60 -6.82
CA THR A 155 -12.87 12.91 -7.00
C THR A 155 -12.43 13.61 -8.29
N GLY A 156 -11.19 13.40 -8.73
CA GLY A 156 -10.65 14.00 -9.96
C GLY A 156 -11.12 13.31 -11.23
N ALA A 157 -10.97 13.98 -12.37
CA ALA A 157 -11.37 13.46 -13.68
C ALA A 157 -10.75 12.10 -14.01
N ALA A 158 -9.47 11.90 -13.68
CA ALA A 158 -8.76 10.64 -13.91
C ALA A 158 -9.20 9.51 -12.96
N ALA A 159 -9.71 9.85 -11.78
CA ALA A 159 -10.15 8.91 -10.76
C ALA A 159 -11.68 8.76 -10.70
N LYS A 160 -12.42 9.43 -11.59
CA LYS A 160 -13.89 9.40 -11.59
C LYS A 160 -14.42 7.98 -11.72
N GLY A 161 -15.18 7.54 -10.71
CA GLY A 161 -15.72 6.19 -10.63
C GLY A 161 -14.78 5.18 -9.94
N LEU A 162 -13.56 5.56 -9.58
CA LEU A 162 -12.72 4.75 -8.70
C LEU A 162 -13.32 4.74 -7.29
N ALA A 163 -13.51 3.56 -6.73
CA ALA A 163 -13.85 3.41 -5.32
C ALA A 163 -13.16 2.15 -4.76
N ILE A 164 -12.78 2.20 -3.50
CA ILE A 164 -12.24 1.06 -2.76
C ILE A 164 -12.94 1.05 -1.41
N GLU A 165 -13.61 -0.06 -1.09
CA GLU A 165 -14.31 -0.20 0.18
C GLU A 165 -13.32 -0.28 1.34
N THR A 166 -12.35 -1.18 1.25
CA THR A 166 -11.26 -1.32 2.23
C THR A 166 -9.94 -1.64 1.54
N LEU A 167 -8.87 -1.07 2.06
CA LEU A 167 -7.50 -1.42 1.71
C LEU A 167 -6.68 -1.46 2.99
N ASP A 168 -6.10 -2.62 3.25
CA ASP A 168 -5.18 -2.86 4.36
C ASP A 168 -3.80 -3.17 3.78
N ALA A 169 -2.77 -2.48 4.25
CA ALA A 169 -1.41 -2.76 3.88
C ALA A 169 -0.53 -2.85 5.14
N HIS A 170 0.29 -3.86 5.21
CA HIS A 170 1.26 -4.05 6.29
C HIS A 170 2.65 -4.19 5.69
N VAL A 171 3.56 -3.33 6.12
CA VAL A 171 4.93 -3.30 5.63
C VAL A 171 5.87 -3.52 6.79
N THR A 172 6.83 -4.40 6.61
CA THR A 172 7.93 -4.63 7.56
C THR A 172 9.26 -4.47 6.85
N TRP A 173 10.23 -3.90 7.54
CA TRP A 173 11.59 -3.77 7.06
C TRP A 173 12.57 -4.14 8.16
N PRO A 174 13.70 -4.77 7.83
CA PRO A 174 14.67 -5.22 8.81
C PRO A 174 15.34 -4.02 9.49
N PRO A 175 15.80 -4.19 10.75
CA PRO A 175 16.60 -3.18 11.42
C PRO A 175 17.87 -2.88 10.63
N PRO A 176 18.36 -1.63 10.63
CA PRO A 176 19.65 -1.31 10.04
C PRO A 176 20.74 -2.10 10.78
N VAL A 177 21.57 -2.83 10.03
CA VAL A 177 22.70 -3.55 10.60
C VAL A 177 23.85 -2.57 10.83
N LEU A 178 24.23 -2.41 12.09
CA LEU A 178 25.27 -1.43 12.51
C LEU A 178 26.71 -1.84 12.13
N ASP A 179 26.93 -3.10 11.75
CA ASP A 179 28.26 -3.67 11.56
C ASP A 179 28.58 -4.03 10.10
N GLY A 180 28.38 -3.13 9.16
CA GLY A 180 28.94 -3.30 7.79
C GLY A 180 28.61 -4.60 7.03
N ALA A 181 27.97 -5.57 7.67
CA ALA A 181 27.40 -6.73 7.02
C ALA A 181 26.18 -6.28 6.23
N SER A 182 26.16 -6.52 4.92
CA SER A 182 24.98 -6.30 4.10
C SER A 182 23.80 -6.99 4.77
N ALA A 183 22.86 -6.21 5.31
CA ALA A 183 21.61 -6.76 5.77
C ALA A 183 20.92 -7.38 4.55
N ALA A 184 20.96 -8.69 4.46
CA ALA A 184 20.19 -9.47 3.49
C ALA A 184 18.68 -9.47 3.83
N GLY A 185 18.19 -8.39 4.44
CA GLY A 185 16.81 -8.24 4.83
C GLY A 185 16.04 -7.42 3.80
N GLY A 186 15.07 -8.03 3.17
CA GLY A 186 14.16 -7.38 2.24
C GLY A 186 13.04 -6.63 2.95
N ILE A 187 12.39 -5.71 2.24
CA ILE A 187 11.13 -5.12 2.67
C ILE A 187 10.03 -6.12 2.34
N ALA A 188 9.26 -6.55 3.34
CA ALA A 188 8.08 -7.38 3.12
C ALA A 188 6.81 -6.53 3.22
N ALA A 189 5.88 -6.77 2.32
CA ALA A 189 4.59 -6.08 2.28
C ALA A 189 3.46 -7.08 2.08
N ARG A 190 2.41 -6.94 2.86
CA ARG A 190 1.12 -7.60 2.64
C ARG A 190 0.08 -6.56 2.35
N ILE A 191 -0.65 -6.73 1.26
CA ILE A 191 -1.71 -5.81 0.84
C ILE A 191 -2.98 -6.63 0.62
N GLU A 192 -4.08 -6.16 1.17
CA GLU A 192 -5.42 -6.69 0.90
C GLU A 192 -6.34 -5.52 0.56
N ALA A 193 -7.02 -5.60 -0.59
CA ALA A 193 -8.03 -4.62 -0.97
C ALA A 193 -9.31 -5.36 -1.35
N ARG A 194 -10.45 -4.77 -1.00
CA ARG A 194 -11.78 -5.34 -1.24
C ARG A 194 -12.68 -4.34 -1.94
N ALA A 195 -13.54 -4.87 -2.80
CA ALA A 195 -14.57 -4.13 -3.50
C ALA A 195 -14.00 -2.89 -4.21
N ILE A 196 -13.02 -3.10 -5.07
CA ILE A 196 -12.41 -2.06 -5.90
C ILE A 196 -13.32 -1.86 -7.11
N THR A 197 -13.92 -0.69 -7.23
CA THR A 197 -14.61 -0.26 -8.45
C THR A 197 -13.63 0.53 -9.30
N LEU A 198 -13.48 0.15 -10.56
CA LEU A 198 -12.55 0.77 -11.49
C LEU A 198 -13.20 1.97 -12.20
N PRO A 199 -12.43 2.98 -12.62
CA PRO A 199 -12.94 4.07 -13.43
C PRO A 199 -13.56 3.55 -14.73
N ALA A 200 -14.64 4.20 -15.18
CA ALA A 200 -15.32 3.81 -16.43
C ALA A 200 -14.41 3.93 -17.68
N SER A 201 -13.34 4.72 -17.61
CA SER A 201 -12.30 4.83 -18.64
C SER A 201 -11.36 3.63 -18.69
N GLY A 202 -11.35 2.79 -17.67
CA GLY A 202 -10.52 1.59 -17.60
C GLY A 202 -11.18 0.43 -18.36
N HIS A 203 -10.50 -0.13 -19.34
CA HIS A 203 -10.96 -1.34 -20.02
C HIS A 203 -10.49 -2.57 -19.23
N TRP A 204 -11.25 -2.92 -18.21
CA TRP A 204 -11.03 -4.15 -17.46
C TRP A 204 -11.94 -5.26 -18.01
N PRO A 205 -11.39 -6.38 -18.43
CA PRO A 205 -12.15 -7.39 -19.15
C PRO A 205 -13.14 -8.19 -18.29
N PHE A 206 -13.05 -8.11 -16.98
CA PHE A 206 -13.92 -8.83 -16.03
C PHE A 206 -14.85 -7.87 -15.27
N GLY A 207 -15.52 -7.00 -16.00
CA GLY A 207 -16.41 -6.00 -15.42
C GLY A 207 -15.67 -4.81 -14.78
N GLY A 208 -16.40 -3.88 -14.19
CA GLY A 208 -15.83 -2.68 -13.55
C GLY A 208 -15.47 -2.86 -12.08
N ARG A 209 -15.48 -4.10 -11.53
CA ARG A 209 -15.28 -4.38 -10.11
C ARG A 209 -14.31 -5.54 -9.89
N ILE A 210 -13.39 -5.31 -8.96
CA ILE A 210 -12.54 -6.35 -8.38
C ILE A 210 -13.07 -6.59 -6.96
N ASP A 211 -13.52 -7.81 -6.66
CA ASP A 211 -14.09 -8.14 -5.36
C ASP A 211 -13.02 -8.24 -4.29
N ARG A 212 -11.87 -8.82 -4.66
CA ARG A 212 -10.74 -8.99 -3.76
C ARG A 212 -9.42 -8.97 -4.53
N LEU A 213 -8.45 -8.24 -3.99
CA LEU A 213 -7.04 -8.31 -4.38
C LEU A 213 -6.23 -8.53 -3.11
N GLN A 214 -5.40 -9.55 -3.10
CA GLN A 214 -4.46 -9.83 -2.01
C GLN A 214 -3.09 -10.09 -2.60
N THR A 215 -2.05 -9.56 -1.96
CA THR A 215 -0.67 -9.87 -2.33
C THR A 215 0.24 -9.88 -1.10
N ASP A 216 1.13 -10.87 -1.07
CA ASP A 216 2.27 -10.94 -0.16
C ASP A 216 3.52 -10.75 -1.02
N ALA A 217 4.21 -9.64 -0.83
CA ALA A 217 5.38 -9.24 -1.60
C ALA A 217 6.60 -9.11 -0.72
N GLU A 218 7.75 -9.42 -1.25
CA GLU A 218 9.04 -9.22 -0.60
C GLU A 218 10.01 -8.63 -1.63
N ALA A 219 10.57 -7.47 -1.30
CA ALA A 219 11.58 -6.83 -2.13
C ALA A 219 12.95 -7.12 -1.53
N GLU A 220 13.76 -7.90 -2.23
CA GLU A 220 15.14 -8.16 -1.86
C GLU A 220 16.06 -7.22 -2.65
N ARG A 221 16.99 -6.58 -1.94
CA ARG A 221 18.06 -5.89 -2.65
C ARG A 221 19.02 -6.96 -3.15
N ALA A 222 19.19 -7.07 -4.47
CA ALA A 222 20.13 -8.00 -5.06
C ALA A 222 21.51 -7.78 -4.42
N GLY A 223 22.04 -8.81 -3.78
CA GLY A 223 23.37 -8.79 -3.18
C GLY A 223 24.45 -8.54 -4.24
N ALA A 224 25.67 -8.25 -3.79
CA ALA A 224 26.81 -7.95 -4.66
C ALA A 224 27.15 -9.01 -5.72
N ALA A 225 26.51 -10.19 -5.66
CA ALA A 225 26.65 -11.28 -6.64
C ALA A 225 25.66 -11.20 -7.81
N ALA A 226 24.65 -10.34 -7.76
CA ALA A 226 23.73 -10.15 -8.89
C ALA A 226 24.38 -9.20 -9.90
N ALA A 227 24.37 -9.60 -11.17
CA ALA A 227 25.16 -9.04 -12.26
C ALA A 227 24.93 -7.55 -12.59
N LEU A 228 24.03 -6.85 -11.92
CA LEU A 228 23.80 -5.42 -12.08
C LEU A 228 23.64 -4.74 -10.70
N PRO A 229 24.50 -3.77 -10.36
CA PRO A 229 24.37 -3.01 -9.13
C PRO A 229 23.05 -2.24 -9.12
N GLY A 230 22.17 -2.56 -8.17
CA GLY A 230 20.92 -1.84 -7.96
C GLY A 230 19.65 -2.49 -8.52
N SER A 231 19.71 -3.71 -9.06
CA SER A 231 18.50 -4.45 -9.43
C SER A 231 17.82 -4.97 -8.16
N ALA A 232 16.60 -4.49 -7.90
CA ALA A 232 15.73 -5.06 -6.89
C ALA A 232 14.98 -6.26 -7.50
N VAL A 233 14.93 -7.36 -6.77
CA VAL A 233 14.07 -8.50 -7.12
C VAL A 233 12.83 -8.42 -6.23
N LEU A 234 11.67 -8.41 -6.85
CA LEU A 234 10.37 -8.44 -6.18
C LEU A 234 9.82 -9.87 -6.23
N LEU A 235 9.73 -10.48 -5.07
CA LEU A 235 9.11 -11.78 -4.89
C LEU A 235 7.64 -11.57 -4.49
N LEU A 236 6.72 -11.88 -5.37
CA LEU A 236 5.29 -11.95 -5.07
C LEU A 236 4.99 -13.39 -4.63
N ARG A 237 5.10 -13.67 -3.34
CA ARG A 237 4.94 -15.01 -2.78
C ARG A 237 3.53 -15.53 -2.92
N HIS A 238 2.57 -14.62 -2.88
CA HIS A 238 1.16 -14.91 -3.05
C HIS A 238 0.48 -13.70 -3.69
N VAL A 239 -0.25 -13.96 -4.75
CA VAL A 239 -1.19 -13.02 -5.35
C VAL A 239 -2.53 -13.74 -5.49
N ALA A 240 -3.61 -13.13 -5.02
CA ALA A 240 -4.96 -13.60 -5.23
C ALA A 240 -5.82 -12.47 -5.77
N LEU A 241 -6.55 -12.72 -6.83
CA LEU A 241 -7.43 -11.79 -7.51
C LEU A 241 -8.77 -12.46 -7.80
N SER A 242 -9.85 -11.82 -7.35
CA SER A 242 -11.22 -12.23 -7.67
C SER A 242 -11.97 -11.08 -8.29
N ALA A 243 -12.48 -11.26 -9.51
CA ALA A 243 -13.19 -10.22 -10.26
C ALA A 243 -14.15 -10.88 -11.27
N GLY A 244 -15.46 -10.69 -11.09
CA GLY A 244 -16.46 -11.32 -11.95
C GLY A 244 -16.32 -12.85 -11.98
N ALA A 245 -16.07 -13.42 -13.15
CA ALA A 245 -15.81 -14.84 -13.29
C ALA A 245 -14.35 -15.24 -13.08
N LEU A 246 -13.43 -14.28 -12.96
CA LEU A 246 -12.01 -14.55 -12.74
C LEU A 246 -11.74 -14.81 -11.26
N ASP A 247 -11.20 -15.99 -10.95
CA ASP A 247 -10.63 -16.33 -9.65
C ASP A 247 -9.22 -16.88 -9.89
N LEU A 248 -8.23 -16.02 -9.62
CA LEU A 248 -6.82 -16.25 -9.93
C LEU A 248 -5.99 -16.21 -8.66
N THR A 249 -5.10 -17.17 -8.51
CA THR A 249 -4.01 -17.14 -7.54
C THR A 249 -2.69 -17.38 -8.25
N GLY A 250 -1.59 -16.93 -7.66
CA GLY A 250 -0.28 -17.16 -8.26
C GLY A 250 0.87 -16.69 -7.37
N HIS A 251 2.06 -16.99 -7.85
CA HIS A 251 3.31 -16.47 -7.28
C HIS A 251 4.25 -16.09 -8.41
N PHE A 252 5.04 -15.03 -8.20
CA PHE A 252 5.86 -14.45 -9.24
C PHE A 252 7.19 -13.97 -8.67
N THR A 253 8.25 -14.10 -9.46
CA THR A 253 9.52 -13.43 -9.24
C THR A 253 9.69 -12.41 -10.34
N LEU A 254 9.71 -11.13 -9.99
CA LEU A 254 9.84 -10.02 -10.91
C LEU A 254 11.18 -9.32 -10.69
N GLY A 255 11.84 -8.99 -11.76
CA GLY A 255 13.05 -8.19 -11.79
C GLY A 255 12.95 -7.11 -12.86
N PHE A 256 14.06 -6.42 -13.08
CA PHE A 256 14.19 -5.46 -14.16
C PHE A 256 15.42 -5.81 -14.98
N ASP A 257 15.28 -5.80 -16.29
CA ASP A 257 16.39 -5.99 -17.20
C ASP A 257 17.32 -4.73 -17.25
N ALA A 258 18.40 -4.81 -18.03
CA ALA A 258 19.33 -3.70 -18.21
C ALA A 258 18.68 -2.44 -18.80
N ALA A 259 17.58 -2.58 -19.53
CA ALA A 259 16.78 -1.50 -20.09
C ALA A 259 15.69 -1.02 -19.12
N ARG A 260 15.70 -1.49 -17.84
CA ARG A 260 14.68 -1.23 -16.82
C ARG A 260 13.27 -1.64 -17.24
N GLN A 261 13.17 -2.65 -18.12
CA GLN A 261 11.90 -3.25 -18.43
C GLN A 261 11.62 -4.38 -17.44
N PRO A 262 10.37 -4.56 -17.01
CA PRO A 262 10.04 -5.65 -16.10
C PRO A 262 10.24 -7.01 -16.80
N ASP A 263 10.92 -7.90 -16.12
CA ASP A 263 11.15 -9.31 -16.50
C ASP A 263 10.78 -10.21 -15.34
N GLY A 264 10.17 -11.35 -15.59
CA GLY A 264 9.80 -12.23 -14.52
C GLY A 264 9.17 -13.53 -14.96
N VAL A 265 9.10 -14.42 -14.00
CA VAL A 265 8.49 -15.76 -14.14
C VAL A 265 7.67 -16.08 -12.91
N GLY A 266 6.73 -17.01 -13.07
CA GLY A 266 5.88 -17.45 -11.97
C GLY A 266 4.94 -18.55 -12.41
N GLU A 267 3.98 -18.84 -11.55
CA GLU A 267 2.88 -19.74 -11.84
C GLU A 267 1.56 -19.08 -11.49
N ILE A 268 0.56 -19.34 -12.30
CA ILE A 268 -0.81 -18.93 -12.04
C ILE A 268 -1.70 -20.16 -11.94
N ARG A 269 -2.71 -20.02 -11.09
CA ARG A 269 -3.79 -20.97 -10.92
C ARG A 269 -5.11 -20.24 -11.09
N VAL A 270 -5.92 -20.68 -12.05
CA VAL A 270 -7.23 -20.09 -12.34
C VAL A 270 -8.29 -21.15 -12.04
N VAL A 271 -9.25 -20.79 -11.20
CA VAL A 271 -10.40 -21.64 -10.88
C VAL A 271 -11.52 -21.36 -11.87
N ASP A 272 -12.13 -22.40 -12.42
CA ASP A 272 -13.22 -22.32 -13.39
C ASP A 272 -12.84 -21.48 -14.64
N PRO A 273 -11.72 -21.80 -15.31
CA PRO A 273 -11.21 -20.95 -16.39
C PRO A 273 -12.17 -20.83 -17.57
N ALA A 274 -13.02 -21.83 -17.84
CA ALA A 274 -14.03 -21.79 -18.89
C ALA A 274 -15.07 -20.67 -18.63
N ARG A 275 -15.45 -20.46 -17.38
CA ARG A 275 -16.34 -19.35 -17.00
C ARG A 275 -15.70 -18.00 -17.24
N ALA A 276 -14.42 -17.85 -16.93
CA ALA A 276 -13.66 -16.62 -17.19
C ALA A 276 -13.57 -16.34 -18.71
N VAL A 277 -13.29 -17.37 -19.53
CA VAL A 277 -13.28 -17.23 -20.99
C VAL A 277 -14.66 -16.87 -21.54
N ALA A 278 -15.71 -17.51 -21.06
CA ALA A 278 -17.09 -17.20 -21.46
C ALA A 278 -17.45 -15.72 -21.20
N GLU A 279 -17.03 -15.17 -20.05
CA GLU A 279 -17.22 -13.75 -19.74
C GLU A 279 -16.44 -12.85 -20.71
N LEU A 280 -15.19 -13.19 -21.05
CA LEU A 280 -14.40 -12.45 -22.04
C LEU A 280 -15.04 -12.45 -23.44
N VAL A 281 -15.67 -13.54 -23.83
CA VAL A 281 -16.41 -13.62 -25.08
C VAL A 281 -17.69 -12.80 -25.03
N GLN A 282 -18.45 -12.87 -23.92
CA GLN A 282 -19.71 -12.17 -23.75
C GLN A 282 -19.52 -10.64 -23.77
N ASN A 283 -18.45 -10.12 -23.17
CA ASN A 283 -18.16 -8.69 -23.14
C ASN A 283 -17.37 -8.19 -24.37
N GLY A 284 -17.10 -9.07 -25.36
CA GLY A 284 -16.44 -8.74 -26.60
C GLY A 284 -14.92 -8.52 -26.50
N THR A 285 -14.32 -8.81 -25.36
CA THR A 285 -12.85 -8.74 -25.19
C THR A 285 -12.15 -9.84 -25.98
N LEU A 286 -12.78 -11.01 -26.07
CA LEU A 286 -12.32 -12.16 -26.85
C LEU A 286 -13.36 -12.47 -27.94
N ASP A 287 -12.91 -12.62 -29.20
CA ASP A 287 -13.82 -13.02 -30.25
C ASP A 287 -14.27 -14.48 -30.07
N ARG A 288 -15.42 -14.85 -30.62
CA ARG A 288 -16.02 -16.18 -30.46
C ARG A 288 -15.14 -17.32 -30.98
N ARG A 289 -14.36 -17.09 -32.05
CA ARG A 289 -13.48 -18.14 -32.61
C ARG A 289 -12.29 -18.40 -31.70
N ALA A 290 -11.68 -17.32 -31.19
CA ALA A 290 -10.62 -17.41 -30.22
C ALA A 290 -11.13 -18.03 -28.91
N GLY A 291 -12.32 -17.66 -28.43
CA GLY A 291 -12.98 -18.28 -27.28
C GLY A 291 -13.13 -19.80 -27.44
N PHE A 292 -13.61 -20.24 -28.59
CA PHE A 292 -13.75 -21.68 -28.89
C PHE A 292 -12.41 -22.44 -28.88
N ALA A 293 -11.36 -21.81 -29.43
CA ALA A 293 -10.02 -22.41 -29.43
C ALA A 293 -9.44 -22.50 -28.01
N VAL A 294 -9.65 -21.46 -27.18
CA VAL A 294 -9.23 -21.46 -25.77
C VAL A 294 -10.01 -22.50 -24.98
N ASP A 295 -11.34 -22.59 -25.14
CA ASP A 295 -12.14 -23.61 -24.46
C ASP A 295 -11.69 -25.04 -24.80
N ALA A 296 -11.39 -25.33 -26.08
CA ALA A 296 -10.86 -26.63 -26.50
C ALA A 296 -9.50 -26.91 -25.82
N MET A 297 -8.65 -25.89 -25.68
CA MET A 297 -7.36 -26.02 -24.98
C MET A 297 -7.55 -26.24 -23.46
N LEU A 298 -8.52 -25.57 -22.86
CA LEU A 298 -8.84 -25.71 -21.44
C LEU A 298 -9.34 -27.11 -21.10
N LEU A 299 -10.11 -27.75 -21.98
CA LEU A 299 -10.53 -29.15 -21.82
C LEU A 299 -9.35 -30.12 -21.70
N LEU A 300 -8.20 -29.80 -22.30
CA LEU A 300 -6.99 -30.60 -22.25
C LEU A 300 -6.10 -30.28 -21.04
N LEU A 301 -6.11 -29.04 -20.60
CA LEU A 301 -5.16 -28.52 -19.59
C LEU A 301 -5.78 -28.35 -18.20
N ALA A 302 -7.07 -28.03 -18.12
CA ALA A 302 -7.74 -27.87 -16.84
C ALA A 302 -8.00 -29.24 -16.19
N ARG A 303 -7.73 -29.34 -14.91
CA ARG A 303 -7.89 -30.57 -14.13
C ARG A 303 -8.94 -30.38 -13.05
N THR A 304 -9.82 -31.34 -12.89
CA THR A 304 -10.72 -31.36 -11.73
C THR A 304 -9.98 -31.98 -10.55
N PRO A 305 -9.95 -31.30 -9.38
CA PRO A 305 -9.30 -31.83 -8.19
C PRO A 305 -9.88 -33.21 -7.79
N ALA A 306 -9.06 -34.08 -7.24
CA ALA A 306 -9.46 -35.46 -6.86
C ALA A 306 -10.63 -35.48 -5.84
N GLY A 307 -10.81 -34.43 -5.04
CA GLY A 307 -11.91 -34.26 -4.10
C GLY A 307 -13.19 -33.70 -4.71
N GLY A 308 -13.28 -33.58 -6.05
CA GLY A 308 -14.37 -32.87 -6.73
C GLY A 308 -14.19 -31.35 -6.68
N GLY A 309 -15.10 -30.63 -7.31
CA GLY A 309 -15.08 -29.17 -7.35
C GLY A 309 -14.94 -28.62 -8.78
N LYS A 310 -14.65 -27.32 -8.89
CA LYS A 310 -14.49 -26.65 -10.17
C LYS A 310 -13.15 -27.03 -10.82
N PRO A 311 -13.10 -27.10 -12.16
CA PRO A 311 -11.84 -27.29 -12.88
C PRO A 311 -10.83 -26.19 -12.54
N VAL A 312 -9.56 -26.54 -12.52
CA VAL A 312 -8.45 -25.64 -12.23
C VAL A 312 -7.43 -25.74 -13.36
N LEU A 313 -7.01 -24.60 -13.84
CA LEU A 313 -5.88 -24.44 -14.74
C LEU A 313 -4.67 -23.98 -13.95
N GLU A 314 -3.59 -24.74 -14.00
CA GLU A 314 -2.27 -24.34 -13.51
C GLU A 314 -1.35 -24.17 -14.70
N ALA A 315 -0.73 -22.99 -14.82
CA ALA A 315 0.11 -22.69 -15.96
C ALA A 315 1.29 -21.80 -15.56
N PRO A 316 2.47 -22.01 -16.17
CA PRO A 316 3.59 -21.11 -15.98
C PRO A 316 3.26 -19.76 -16.60
N PHE A 317 3.67 -18.70 -15.88
CA PHE A 317 3.58 -17.31 -16.31
C PHE A 317 4.98 -16.80 -16.63
N SER A 318 5.11 -16.02 -17.69
CA SER A 318 6.35 -15.30 -17.97
C SER A 318 6.07 -13.89 -18.49
N LEU A 319 6.91 -12.98 -18.07
CA LEU A 319 6.98 -11.61 -18.59
C LEU A 319 8.39 -11.42 -19.12
N ARG A 320 8.56 -11.39 -20.43
CA ARG A 320 9.85 -11.19 -21.11
C ARG A 320 9.66 -10.26 -22.31
N ASP A 321 10.61 -9.37 -22.53
CA ASP A 321 10.53 -8.41 -23.65
C ASP A 321 9.21 -7.67 -23.72
N ARG A 322 8.62 -7.37 -22.55
CA ARG A 322 7.30 -6.74 -22.39
C ARG A 322 6.12 -7.61 -22.86
N VAL A 323 6.35 -8.88 -23.14
CA VAL A 323 5.30 -9.82 -23.49
C VAL A 323 4.93 -10.67 -22.30
N ILE A 324 3.67 -10.59 -21.91
CA ILE A 324 3.06 -11.47 -20.91
C ILE A 324 2.63 -12.75 -21.64
N SER A 325 3.11 -13.89 -21.15
CA SER A 325 2.74 -15.20 -21.68
C SER A 325 2.24 -16.11 -20.57
N VAL A 326 1.27 -16.95 -20.88
CA VAL A 326 0.79 -18.04 -20.02
C VAL A 326 1.06 -19.35 -20.77
N GLY A 327 1.90 -20.18 -20.17
CA GLY A 327 2.49 -21.30 -20.90
C GLY A 327 3.33 -20.80 -22.07
N GLN A 328 2.99 -21.25 -23.26
CA GLN A 328 3.63 -20.83 -24.53
C GLN A 328 2.81 -19.77 -25.29
N VAL A 329 1.67 -19.33 -24.75
CA VAL A 329 0.75 -18.43 -25.43
C VAL A 329 1.02 -16.99 -25.02
N PRO A 330 1.46 -16.10 -25.94
CA PRO A 330 1.57 -14.68 -25.66
C PRO A 330 0.17 -14.06 -25.58
N LEU A 331 -0.12 -13.37 -24.47
CA LEU A 331 -1.44 -12.77 -24.23
C LEU A 331 -1.45 -11.27 -24.47
N LEU A 332 -0.42 -10.57 -24.03
CA LEU A 332 -0.40 -9.11 -24.02
C LEU A 332 1.03 -8.59 -24.14
N ARG A 333 1.19 -7.51 -24.91
CA ARG A 333 2.44 -6.75 -24.93
C ARG A 333 2.28 -5.45 -24.15
N LEU A 334 3.08 -5.26 -23.12
CA LEU A 334 3.11 -4.04 -22.34
C LEU A 334 3.71 -2.87 -23.15
N PRO A 335 3.24 -1.63 -22.96
CA PRO A 335 3.88 -0.47 -23.54
C PRO A 335 5.33 -0.35 -23.04
N ALA A 336 6.19 0.30 -23.82
CA ALA A 336 7.54 0.59 -23.36
C ALA A 336 7.47 1.50 -22.12
N ALA A 337 8.15 1.14 -21.04
CA ALA A 337 8.41 2.10 -19.99
C ALA A 337 9.32 3.18 -20.61
N ASN A 338 8.78 4.38 -20.80
CA ASN A 338 9.48 5.44 -21.50
C ASN A 338 10.54 6.00 -20.53
N PRO A 339 11.84 5.74 -20.72
CA PRO A 339 12.88 6.39 -19.94
C PRO A 339 13.05 7.79 -20.54
N ARG A 340 12.42 8.80 -19.98
CA ARG A 340 12.84 10.19 -20.16
C ARG A 340 13.61 10.64 -18.94
#